data_10bc5edfac203bbe2cb63ca21252154a
#
_entry.id   10bc5edfac203bbe2cb63ca21252154a
#
_cell.length_a   1.000
_cell.length_b   1.000
_cell.length_c   1.000
_cell.angle_alpha   90.00
_cell.angle_beta   90.00
_cell.angle_gamma   90.00
#
_symmetry.space_group_name_H-M   'P 1'
#
loop_
_entity.id
_entity.type
_entity.pdbx_description
1 polymer ?
#
loop_
_entity_poly.entity_id
_entity_poly.type
_entity_poly.pdbx_seq_one_letter_code
_entity_poly.pdbx_strand_id
1 'polypeptide(L)'
;MTADGRGAVFALLDDCDASAARRSSRLYTGFVHERVCADAAQLEAVCEAAAADMQAGLHAIVLADYEFGRHLLDGASAPSFKTQHGDATLRFLLFERCEKLSRDEVETWLVRQDGGLAEPSVVGTANVRESVEAEEFNAAIAAIHAALRAGDSYQVNYTYRLSFDVFGSPVALYRRLRARQPVRYGALIALPGGAWVLSCSPELFVEKHGATLRARPMKGTAPRSADPATDRAAAEFLGSDPKNRAENVMIVDLLRNDLSRVAQTGSVKVPAFFSVEPYASVWQMTSTVEAAWRPGTSFAGILRGLYTGAIGWLDAASGPAGANQNVCGDFCMSVAIRPSAQADVLRGTMGVGADIVLDSVAQDEHAECRLKARFLTGAEPGFELFETLYATREEGVRHLARLSASAATLGFPFDAKAVRAQMAAQCASLPAQTAHRMRLALGKSGATQITTAVLTPLAESTVGVLLASDHDFATMQAGDPLLRHKTTRRAEYDRGWREAEAKGAFDTLFFNERGELTEGGRSNVFVKLAGRWWTPPLSSGVLPGVMRGVLLEEDTSLQAAERVLTRADVLNAEALMICNALRVALPARVIR
;
A
#
# COMPACT_ATOMS: atom_id res chain seq x y z
N MET A 1 -11.26 -7.40 -20.00
CA MET A 1 -9.85 -7.30 -20.41
C MET A 1 -9.87 -7.02 -21.92
N THR A 2 -9.38 -5.85 -22.33
CA THR A 2 -9.21 -5.55 -23.75
C THR A 2 -8.05 -6.38 -24.31
N ALA A 3 -8.10 -6.76 -25.58
CA ALA A 3 -7.20 -7.70 -26.25
C ALA A 3 -5.70 -7.35 -26.22
N ASP A 4 -5.31 -6.20 -25.65
CA ASP A 4 -3.92 -5.69 -25.59
C ASP A 4 -3.23 -5.84 -24.24
N GLY A 5 -3.82 -6.52 -23.24
CA GLY A 5 -3.19 -6.71 -21.91
C GLY A 5 -2.98 -5.42 -21.10
N ARG A 6 -3.34 -4.25 -21.61
CA ARG A 6 -3.27 -2.97 -20.90
C ARG A 6 -4.61 -2.71 -20.22
N GLY A 7 -4.62 -2.59 -18.90
CA GLY A 7 -5.81 -2.24 -18.13
C GLY A 7 -6.47 -0.96 -18.64
N ALA A 8 -7.79 -0.84 -18.49
CA ALA A 8 -8.51 0.36 -18.88
C ALA A 8 -8.01 1.57 -18.07
N VAL A 9 -7.73 2.70 -18.76
CA VAL A 9 -7.42 3.98 -18.11
C VAL A 9 -8.72 4.59 -17.61
N PHE A 10 -8.75 4.97 -16.34
CA PHE A 10 -9.89 5.62 -15.69
C PHE A 10 -9.44 6.49 -14.51
N ALA A 11 -10.31 7.35 -14.02
CA ALA A 11 -10.11 8.06 -12.77
C ALA A 11 -11.39 8.02 -11.93
N LEU A 12 -11.29 7.51 -10.71
CA LEU A 12 -12.32 7.61 -9.69
C LEU A 12 -11.88 8.67 -8.66
N LEU A 13 -12.71 9.70 -8.47
CA LEU A 13 -12.60 10.65 -7.36
C LEU A 13 -13.70 10.32 -6.36
N ASP A 14 -13.32 9.95 -5.14
CA ASP A 14 -14.17 9.31 -4.14
C ASP A 14 -14.41 10.24 -2.94
N ASP A 15 -15.66 10.60 -2.72
CA ASP A 15 -16.09 11.39 -1.57
C ASP A 15 -16.81 10.47 -0.58
N CYS A 16 -16.27 10.29 0.63
CA CYS A 16 -16.87 9.44 1.67
C CYS A 16 -18.26 9.94 2.13
N ASP A 17 -18.58 11.23 1.91
CA ASP A 17 -19.85 11.83 2.24
C ASP A 17 -20.87 11.79 1.09
N ALA A 18 -20.51 11.19 -0.04
CA ALA A 18 -21.42 11.02 -1.16
C ALA A 18 -22.62 10.15 -0.76
N SER A 19 -23.81 10.56 -1.14
CA SER A 19 -25.05 9.84 -0.85
C SER A 19 -25.93 9.74 -2.10
N ALA A 20 -27.00 8.96 -2.04
CA ALA A 20 -27.96 8.87 -3.14
C ALA A 20 -28.59 10.24 -3.48
N ALA A 21 -28.78 11.10 -2.46
CA ALA A 21 -29.30 12.46 -2.65
C ALA A 21 -28.22 13.45 -3.15
N ARG A 22 -26.95 13.22 -2.80
CA ARG A 22 -25.82 14.05 -3.19
C ARG A 22 -24.69 13.17 -3.75
N ARG A 23 -24.77 12.87 -5.03
CA ARG A 23 -23.77 12.09 -5.76
C ARG A 23 -22.55 12.97 -6.06
N SER A 24 -21.60 13.02 -5.12
CA SER A 24 -20.41 13.88 -5.22
C SER A 24 -19.15 13.15 -5.67
N SER A 25 -19.09 11.81 -5.56
CA SER A 25 -18.03 11.01 -6.20
C SER A 25 -18.16 11.07 -7.72
N ARG A 26 -17.03 10.95 -8.43
CA ARG A 26 -16.97 11.05 -9.89
C ARG A 26 -16.13 9.91 -10.47
N LEU A 27 -16.67 9.22 -11.47
CA LEU A 27 -15.98 8.20 -12.24
C LEU A 27 -15.79 8.67 -13.68
N TYR A 28 -14.55 8.81 -14.12
CA TYR A 28 -14.17 9.19 -15.47
C TYR A 28 -13.73 7.96 -16.25
N THR A 29 -14.35 7.74 -17.42
CA THR A 29 -14.09 6.61 -18.31
C THR A 29 -14.06 7.05 -19.78
N GLY A 30 -13.60 6.15 -20.67
CA GLY A 30 -13.41 6.52 -22.08
C GLY A 30 -12.23 7.47 -22.23
N PHE A 31 -11.03 7.03 -21.79
CA PHE A 31 -9.81 7.81 -21.96
C PHE A 31 -9.52 8.04 -23.45
N VAL A 32 -9.32 9.30 -23.83
CA VAL A 32 -9.05 9.73 -25.20
C VAL A 32 -7.55 9.95 -25.41
N HIS A 33 -6.99 10.90 -24.70
CA HIS A 33 -5.56 11.22 -24.74
C HIS A 33 -5.13 11.96 -23.48
N GLU A 34 -3.84 12.22 -23.36
CA GLU A 34 -3.29 13.10 -22.34
C GLU A 34 -2.54 14.28 -22.96
N ARG A 35 -2.51 15.41 -22.23
CA ARG A 35 -1.63 16.53 -22.49
C ARG A 35 -0.64 16.66 -21.36
N VAL A 36 0.64 16.74 -21.69
CA VAL A 36 1.74 16.79 -20.73
C VAL A 36 2.47 18.11 -20.87
N CYS A 37 2.65 18.81 -19.76
CA CYS A 37 3.51 19.98 -19.65
C CYS A 37 4.73 19.60 -18.80
N ALA A 38 5.88 19.48 -19.41
CA ALA A 38 7.17 19.23 -18.75
C ALA A 38 8.01 20.50 -18.62
N ASP A 39 7.65 21.57 -19.34
CA ASP A 39 8.34 22.86 -19.35
C ASP A 39 7.37 23.97 -18.92
N ALA A 40 7.71 24.71 -17.88
CA ALA A 40 6.92 25.82 -17.36
C ALA A 40 6.64 26.92 -18.40
N ALA A 41 7.50 27.07 -19.43
CA ALA A 41 7.28 27.99 -20.54
C ALA A 41 6.09 27.59 -21.42
N GLN A 42 5.75 26.31 -21.47
CA GLN A 42 4.62 25.78 -22.25
C GLN A 42 3.30 25.73 -21.48
N LEU A 43 3.30 26.13 -20.19
CA LEU A 43 2.14 25.99 -19.30
C LEU A 43 0.87 26.61 -19.90
N GLU A 44 0.93 27.84 -20.40
CA GLU A 44 -0.24 28.55 -20.98
C GLU A 44 -0.78 27.76 -22.18
N ALA A 45 0.09 27.38 -23.13
CA ALA A 45 -0.32 26.68 -24.35
C ALA A 45 -0.95 25.31 -24.05
N VAL A 46 -0.40 24.56 -23.07
CA VAL A 46 -0.95 23.26 -22.66
C VAL A 46 -2.30 23.43 -21.95
N CYS A 47 -2.44 24.44 -21.08
CA CYS A 47 -3.70 24.74 -20.42
C CYS A 47 -4.79 25.20 -21.41
N GLU A 48 -4.43 26.02 -22.41
CA GLU A 48 -5.35 26.44 -23.48
C GLU A 48 -5.79 25.26 -24.34
N ALA A 49 -4.86 24.36 -24.69
CA ALA A 49 -5.18 23.16 -25.45
C ALA A 49 -6.12 22.21 -24.65
N ALA A 50 -5.88 22.03 -23.36
CA ALA A 50 -6.77 21.25 -22.48
C ALA A 50 -8.15 21.92 -22.35
N ALA A 51 -8.21 23.25 -22.26
CA ALA A 51 -9.46 24.00 -22.24
C ALA A 51 -10.24 23.82 -23.56
N ALA A 52 -9.57 23.80 -24.71
CA ALA A 52 -10.21 23.54 -26.02
C ALA A 52 -10.80 22.12 -26.08
N ASP A 53 -10.09 21.09 -25.57
CA ASP A 53 -10.63 19.73 -25.47
C ASP A 53 -11.89 19.67 -24.60
N MET A 54 -11.89 20.41 -23.49
CA MET A 54 -13.07 20.49 -22.61
C MET A 54 -14.24 21.21 -23.28
N GLN A 55 -13.97 22.26 -24.07
CA GLN A 55 -15.01 22.93 -24.88
C GLN A 55 -15.57 21.99 -25.96
N ALA A 56 -14.77 21.05 -26.43
CA ALA A 56 -15.21 19.99 -27.35
C ALA A 56 -16.00 18.86 -26.65
N GLY A 57 -16.22 18.96 -25.32
CA GLY A 57 -17.05 18.04 -24.54
C GLY A 57 -16.29 16.99 -23.74
N LEU A 58 -14.95 17.03 -23.70
CA LEU A 58 -14.17 16.13 -22.86
C LEU A 58 -14.11 16.60 -21.40
N HIS A 59 -13.88 15.67 -20.51
CA HIS A 59 -13.63 15.91 -19.09
C HIS A 59 -12.15 15.74 -18.77
N ALA A 60 -11.58 16.64 -17.97
CA ALA A 60 -10.15 16.61 -17.65
C ALA A 60 -9.91 16.25 -16.16
N ILE A 61 -8.99 15.32 -15.94
CA ILE A 61 -8.33 15.08 -14.65
C ILE A 61 -6.93 15.65 -14.73
N VAL A 62 -6.53 16.41 -13.69
CA VAL A 62 -5.22 17.06 -13.63
C VAL A 62 -4.38 16.35 -12.58
N LEU A 63 -3.16 15.98 -12.96
CA LEU A 63 -2.12 15.49 -12.06
C LEU A 63 -0.91 16.41 -12.17
N ALA A 64 -0.44 16.91 -11.04
CA ALA A 64 0.67 17.84 -10.98
C ALA A 64 1.74 17.34 -10.00
N ASP A 65 2.92 17.05 -10.50
CA ASP A 65 4.05 16.65 -9.67
C ASP A 65 4.52 17.84 -8.81
N TYR A 66 4.86 17.60 -7.55
CA TYR A 66 5.33 18.64 -6.64
C TYR A 66 6.54 19.40 -7.21
N GLU A 67 7.48 18.68 -7.80
CA GLU A 67 8.70 19.24 -8.37
C GLU A 67 8.42 20.15 -9.58
N PHE A 68 7.29 19.99 -10.28
CA PHE A 68 6.88 20.90 -11.37
C PHE A 68 6.65 22.33 -10.84
N GLY A 69 6.20 22.49 -9.59
CA GLY A 69 6.02 23.80 -8.96
C GLY A 69 7.30 24.62 -8.86
N ARG A 70 8.44 23.98 -8.67
CA ARG A 70 9.74 24.69 -8.67
C ARG A 70 10.02 25.37 -10.01
N HIS A 71 9.71 24.70 -11.12
CA HIS A 71 9.84 25.29 -12.46
C HIS A 71 8.94 26.52 -12.66
N LEU A 72 7.82 26.60 -11.92
CA LEU A 72 6.93 27.75 -11.96
C LEU A 72 7.43 28.94 -11.14
N LEU A 73 8.21 28.71 -10.06
CA LEU A 73 8.72 29.73 -9.16
C LEU A 73 10.06 30.30 -9.64
N ASP A 74 10.98 29.45 -10.08
CA ASP A 74 12.38 29.81 -10.34
C ASP A 74 12.62 30.36 -11.77
N GLY A 75 11.61 30.27 -12.65
CA GLY A 75 11.76 30.66 -14.06
C GLY A 75 12.77 29.78 -14.82
N ALA A 76 13.18 30.21 -16.02
CA ALA A 76 14.07 29.45 -16.91
C ALA A 76 15.53 29.29 -16.42
N SER A 77 15.87 29.78 -15.23
CA SER A 77 17.25 29.79 -14.69
C SER A 77 17.52 28.66 -13.68
N ALA A 78 16.51 27.87 -13.29
CA ALA A 78 16.75 26.76 -12.38
C ALA A 78 17.50 25.63 -13.09
N PRO A 79 18.58 25.06 -12.50
CA PRO A 79 19.20 23.87 -13.05
C PRO A 79 18.17 22.75 -13.13
N SER A 80 18.11 22.06 -14.29
CA SER A 80 17.22 20.92 -14.47
C SER A 80 17.60 19.82 -13.47
N PHE A 81 16.89 19.74 -12.37
CA PHE A 81 17.00 18.60 -11.47
C PHE A 81 16.30 17.41 -12.15
N LYS A 82 17.12 16.50 -12.69
CA LYS A 82 16.59 15.17 -13.04
C LYS A 82 16.13 14.52 -11.75
N THR A 83 14.84 14.40 -11.59
CA THR A 83 14.30 13.54 -10.52
C THR A 83 14.73 12.11 -10.82
N GLN A 84 14.96 11.28 -9.82
CA GLN A 84 15.26 9.85 -10.01
C GLN A 84 14.16 9.10 -10.80
N HIS A 85 13.06 9.78 -11.14
CA HIS A 85 11.82 9.21 -11.70
C HIS A 85 11.40 9.83 -13.04
N GLY A 86 12.26 10.61 -13.70
CA GLY A 86 11.96 11.34 -14.95
C GLY A 86 11.69 12.83 -14.71
N ASP A 87 11.27 13.53 -15.77
CA ASP A 87 10.96 14.96 -15.70
C ASP A 87 9.67 15.19 -14.89
N ALA A 88 9.68 16.21 -14.03
CA ALA A 88 8.51 16.65 -13.29
C ALA A 88 7.46 17.22 -14.28
N THR A 89 6.21 16.83 -14.14
CA THR A 89 5.17 17.14 -15.12
C THR A 89 3.87 17.63 -14.51
N LEU A 90 3.14 18.41 -15.31
CA LEU A 90 1.71 18.63 -15.16
C LEU A 90 1.00 17.86 -16.28
N ARG A 91 0.02 17.03 -15.93
CA ARG A 91 -0.69 16.17 -16.88
C ARG A 91 -2.19 16.41 -16.82
N PHE A 92 -2.83 16.50 -17.99
CA PHE A 92 -4.27 16.49 -18.16
C PHE A 92 -4.67 15.18 -18.82
N LEU A 93 -5.44 14.36 -18.13
CA LEU A 93 -6.04 13.14 -18.67
C LEU A 93 -7.45 13.48 -19.16
N LEU A 94 -7.73 13.28 -20.44
CA LEU A 94 -8.98 13.66 -21.10
C LEU A 94 -9.87 12.42 -21.29
N PHE A 95 -11.13 12.53 -20.85
CA PHE A 95 -12.11 11.44 -20.84
C PHE A 95 -13.41 11.85 -21.52
N GLU A 96 -14.08 10.90 -22.19
CA GLU A 96 -15.38 11.11 -22.82
C GLU A 96 -16.54 11.20 -21.80
N ARG A 97 -16.43 10.50 -20.68
CA ARG A 97 -17.55 10.33 -19.72
C ARG A 97 -17.14 10.66 -18.29
N CYS A 98 -18.05 11.34 -17.60
CA CYS A 98 -17.98 11.58 -16.17
C CYS A 98 -19.32 11.19 -15.54
N GLU A 99 -19.32 10.15 -14.70
CA GLU A 99 -20.50 9.71 -13.96
C GLU A 99 -20.40 10.17 -12.51
N LYS A 100 -21.51 10.74 -11.97
CA LYS A 100 -21.62 11.10 -10.55
C LYS A 100 -22.18 9.92 -9.78
N LEU A 101 -21.49 9.51 -8.72
CA LEU A 101 -21.80 8.33 -7.94
C LEU A 101 -22.04 8.67 -6.46
N SER A 102 -22.89 7.87 -5.81
CA SER A 102 -22.99 7.76 -4.37
C SER A 102 -21.86 6.85 -3.83
N ARG A 103 -21.66 6.86 -2.50
CA ARG A 103 -20.71 5.98 -1.82
C ARG A 103 -20.96 4.49 -2.09
N ASP A 104 -22.23 4.07 -2.11
CA ASP A 104 -22.61 2.66 -2.34
C ASP A 104 -22.38 2.25 -3.79
N GLU A 105 -22.63 3.16 -4.75
CA GLU A 105 -22.34 2.93 -6.16
C GLU A 105 -20.82 2.83 -6.41
N VAL A 106 -20.00 3.63 -5.72
CA VAL A 106 -18.53 3.50 -5.73
C VAL A 106 -18.10 2.14 -5.17
N GLU A 107 -18.66 1.72 -4.01
CA GLU A 107 -18.34 0.40 -3.45
C GLU A 107 -18.70 -0.73 -4.41
N THR A 108 -19.90 -0.68 -5.00
CA THR A 108 -20.34 -1.67 -5.99
C THR A 108 -19.42 -1.72 -7.21
N TRP A 109 -18.96 -0.56 -7.67
CA TRP A 109 -18.02 -0.48 -8.80
C TRP A 109 -16.66 -1.07 -8.43
N LEU A 110 -16.09 -0.69 -7.27
CA LEU A 110 -14.81 -1.20 -6.77
C LEU A 110 -14.84 -2.72 -6.58
N VAL A 111 -15.92 -3.27 -6.00
CA VAL A 111 -16.10 -4.71 -5.84
C VAL A 111 -16.04 -5.42 -7.20
N ARG A 112 -16.71 -4.90 -8.22
CA ARG A 112 -16.67 -5.47 -9.58
C ARG A 112 -15.27 -5.42 -10.19
N GLN A 113 -14.52 -4.32 -9.99
CA GLN A 113 -13.14 -4.19 -10.48
C GLN A 113 -12.17 -5.13 -9.76
N ASP A 114 -12.47 -5.52 -8.53
CA ASP A 114 -11.69 -6.44 -7.69
C ASP A 114 -12.18 -7.89 -7.76
N GLY A 115 -12.82 -8.29 -8.86
CA GLY A 115 -13.24 -9.68 -9.09
C GLY A 115 -14.57 -10.09 -8.46
N GLY A 116 -15.37 -9.16 -7.94
CA GLY A 116 -16.74 -9.40 -7.47
C GLY A 116 -16.86 -9.92 -6.03
N LEU A 117 -15.74 -10.05 -5.30
CA LEU A 117 -15.75 -10.50 -3.92
C LEU A 117 -16.07 -9.33 -2.96
N ALA A 118 -16.92 -9.59 -1.95
CA ALA A 118 -17.27 -8.60 -0.93
C ALA A 118 -16.02 -8.12 -0.17
N GLU A 119 -15.20 -9.06 0.30
CA GLU A 119 -13.91 -8.74 0.91
C GLU A 119 -12.87 -8.38 -0.16
N PRO A 120 -12.03 -7.35 0.07
CA PRO A 120 -10.97 -7.02 -0.86
C PRO A 120 -10.00 -8.18 -1.07
N SER A 121 -9.59 -8.40 -2.32
CA SER A 121 -8.58 -9.39 -2.67
C SER A 121 -7.29 -9.21 -1.86
N VAL A 122 -6.51 -10.28 -1.77
CA VAL A 122 -5.21 -10.25 -1.06
C VAL A 122 -4.28 -9.24 -1.73
N VAL A 123 -3.84 -8.27 -0.95
CA VAL A 123 -2.98 -7.18 -1.41
C VAL A 123 -2.21 -6.57 -0.24
N GLY A 124 -1.03 -6.04 -0.51
CA GLY A 124 -0.26 -5.32 0.50
C GLY A 124 1.06 -4.78 -0.02
N THR A 125 1.83 -4.25 0.91
CA THR A 125 3.18 -3.74 0.67
C THR A 125 4.23 -4.66 1.25
N ALA A 126 5.38 -4.72 0.60
CA ALA A 126 6.56 -5.47 1.06
C ALA A 126 7.82 -4.63 0.87
N ASN A 127 8.89 -4.98 1.59
CA ASN A 127 10.21 -4.34 1.45
C ASN A 127 10.17 -2.81 1.57
N VAL A 128 9.40 -2.29 2.53
CA VAL A 128 9.29 -0.84 2.75
C VAL A 128 10.64 -0.28 3.20
N ARG A 129 11.11 0.76 2.53
CA ARG A 129 12.38 1.45 2.80
C ARG A 129 12.14 2.95 2.85
N GLU A 130 12.70 3.60 3.84
CA GLU A 130 12.79 5.06 3.92
C GLU A 130 13.96 5.54 3.03
N SER A 131 13.82 6.72 2.41
CA SER A 131 14.89 7.31 1.58
C SER A 131 15.94 8.05 2.40
N VAL A 132 15.75 8.17 3.71
CA VAL A 132 16.66 8.78 4.66
C VAL A 132 16.85 7.85 5.86
N GLU A 133 18.07 7.80 6.39
CA GLU A 133 18.36 7.12 7.66
C GLU A 133 18.11 8.06 8.85
N ALA A 134 17.99 7.51 10.06
CA ALA A 134 17.67 8.31 11.26
C ALA A 134 18.71 9.39 11.54
N GLU A 135 19.99 9.10 11.33
CA GLU A 135 21.09 10.04 11.50
C GLU A 135 21.03 11.19 10.48
N GLU A 136 20.70 10.89 9.23
CA GLU A 136 20.51 11.87 8.17
C GLU A 136 19.31 12.77 8.47
N PHE A 137 18.19 12.18 8.93
CA PHE A 137 17.03 12.94 9.37
C PHE A 137 17.38 13.91 10.50
N ASN A 138 18.07 13.44 11.54
CA ASN A 138 18.49 14.28 12.67
C ASN A 138 19.42 15.42 12.23
N ALA A 139 20.35 15.17 11.32
CA ALA A 139 21.24 16.19 10.77
C ALA A 139 20.48 17.25 9.97
N ALA A 140 19.49 16.84 9.18
CA ALA A 140 18.63 17.76 8.43
C ALA A 140 17.81 18.66 9.38
N ILE A 141 17.22 18.11 10.44
CA ILE A 141 16.48 18.90 11.43
C ILE A 141 17.41 19.90 12.14
N ALA A 142 18.63 19.50 12.49
CA ALA A 142 19.61 20.43 13.10
C ALA A 142 19.97 21.59 12.16
N ALA A 143 20.14 21.33 10.85
CA ALA A 143 20.38 22.37 9.85
C ALA A 143 19.18 23.32 9.69
N ILE A 144 17.96 22.77 9.66
CA ILE A 144 16.72 23.56 9.63
C ILE A 144 16.62 24.46 10.86
N HIS A 145 16.87 23.93 12.06
CA HIS A 145 16.89 24.75 13.28
C HIS A 145 17.91 25.88 13.24
N ALA A 146 19.07 25.67 12.61
CA ALA A 146 20.06 26.73 12.43
C ALA A 146 19.52 27.85 11.52
N ALA A 147 18.88 27.52 10.41
CA ALA A 147 18.26 28.48 9.51
C ALA A 147 17.08 29.22 10.17
N LEU A 148 16.24 28.51 10.94
CA LEU A 148 15.14 29.13 11.70
C LEU A 148 15.67 30.15 12.74
N ARG A 149 16.78 29.82 13.46
CA ARG A 149 17.42 30.75 14.41
C ARG A 149 18.07 31.94 13.72
N ALA A 150 18.56 31.76 12.49
CA ALA A 150 19.11 32.86 11.69
C ALA A 150 18.00 33.78 11.13
N GLY A 151 16.75 33.37 11.19
CA GLY A 151 15.62 34.12 10.64
C GLY A 151 15.43 33.94 9.14
N ASP A 152 16.05 32.92 8.53
CA ASP A 152 15.91 32.62 7.11
C ASP A 152 14.49 32.11 6.76
N SER A 153 13.86 31.46 7.72
CA SER A 153 12.47 31.00 7.66
C SER A 153 11.87 30.94 9.07
N TYR A 154 10.59 30.72 9.18
CA TYR A 154 9.90 30.48 10.45
C TYR A 154 9.37 29.05 10.58
N GLN A 155 9.24 28.33 9.45
CA GLN A 155 8.85 26.93 9.35
C GLN A 155 9.43 26.31 8.10
N VAL A 156 9.79 25.03 8.14
CA VAL A 156 10.24 24.25 6.99
C VAL A 156 9.49 22.92 6.98
N ASN A 157 8.82 22.59 5.87
CA ASN A 157 8.26 21.26 5.68
C ASN A 157 9.36 20.32 5.15
N TYR A 158 9.85 19.44 6.02
CA TYR A 158 10.86 18.45 5.66
C TYR A 158 10.19 17.14 5.27
N THR A 159 10.44 16.69 4.03
CA THR A 159 9.79 15.51 3.45
C THR A 159 10.82 14.50 2.97
N TYR A 160 10.46 13.21 3.04
CA TYR A 160 11.22 12.13 2.45
C TYR A 160 10.28 11.08 1.83
N ARG A 161 10.84 10.11 1.12
CA ARG A 161 10.06 9.10 0.40
C ARG A 161 10.19 7.73 1.02
N LEU A 162 9.07 7.01 1.02
CA LEU A 162 9.03 5.57 1.20
C LEU A 162 9.00 4.92 -0.18
N SER A 163 9.81 3.88 -0.37
CA SER A 163 9.76 3.00 -1.53
C SER A 163 9.41 1.60 -1.08
N PHE A 164 8.61 0.88 -1.85
CA PHE A 164 8.14 -0.45 -1.48
C PHE A 164 7.70 -1.26 -2.71
N ASP A 165 7.59 -2.56 -2.53
CA ASP A 165 6.94 -3.45 -3.48
C ASP A 165 5.45 -3.54 -3.16
N VAL A 166 4.61 -3.68 -4.20
CA VAL A 166 3.18 -3.94 -4.06
C VAL A 166 2.87 -5.30 -4.69
N PHE A 167 2.24 -6.18 -3.91
CA PHE A 167 1.66 -7.42 -4.41
C PHE A 167 0.13 -7.32 -4.40
N GLY A 168 -0.51 -7.98 -5.36
CA GLY A 168 -1.96 -7.89 -5.57
C GLY A 168 -2.39 -6.68 -6.40
N SER A 169 -3.70 -6.46 -6.48
CA SER A 169 -4.31 -5.43 -7.32
C SER A 169 -4.27 -4.04 -6.66
N PRO A 170 -3.89 -2.96 -7.38
CA PRO A 170 -4.05 -1.59 -6.88
C PRO A 170 -5.50 -1.24 -6.49
N VAL A 171 -6.50 -1.81 -7.14
CA VAL A 171 -7.91 -1.64 -6.78
C VAL A 171 -8.19 -2.24 -5.39
N ALA A 172 -7.72 -3.46 -5.13
CA ALA A 172 -7.85 -4.09 -3.82
C ALA A 172 -7.13 -3.27 -2.73
N LEU A 173 -5.93 -2.74 -3.04
CA LEU A 173 -5.19 -1.88 -2.12
C LEU A 173 -6.02 -0.62 -1.79
N TYR A 174 -6.57 0.04 -2.81
CA TYR A 174 -7.41 1.22 -2.60
C TYR A 174 -8.64 0.91 -1.74
N ARG A 175 -9.33 -0.22 -1.96
CA ARG A 175 -10.46 -0.64 -1.13
C ARG A 175 -10.07 -0.74 0.35
N ARG A 176 -8.89 -1.31 0.66
CA ARG A 176 -8.38 -1.42 2.05
C ARG A 176 -8.01 -0.06 2.64
N LEU A 177 -7.35 0.79 1.86
CA LEU A 177 -6.97 2.14 2.29
C LEU A 177 -8.21 3.02 2.52
N ARG A 178 -9.18 2.98 1.61
CA ARG A 178 -10.47 3.69 1.69
C ARG A 178 -11.28 3.29 2.93
N ALA A 179 -11.31 2.00 3.26
CA ALA A 179 -12.00 1.50 4.45
C ALA A 179 -11.30 1.96 5.74
N ARG A 180 -9.97 2.00 5.72
CA ARG A 180 -9.15 2.43 6.86
C ARG A 180 -9.22 3.94 7.10
N GLN A 181 -9.26 4.72 6.02
CA GLN A 181 -9.32 6.18 6.06
C GLN A 181 -10.36 6.70 5.07
N PRO A 182 -11.64 6.72 5.45
CA PRO A 182 -12.67 7.35 4.66
C PRO A 182 -12.45 8.87 4.66
N VAL A 183 -12.33 9.45 3.45
CA VAL A 183 -12.03 10.86 3.24
C VAL A 183 -12.90 11.44 2.13
N ARG A 184 -12.99 12.78 2.06
CA ARG A 184 -13.76 13.49 1.02
C ARG A 184 -13.01 13.63 -0.31
N TYR A 185 -11.69 13.50 -0.30
CA TYR A 185 -10.83 13.73 -1.47
C TYR A 185 -10.02 12.48 -1.80
N GLY A 186 -10.71 11.32 -1.77
CA GLY A 186 -10.13 10.07 -2.23
C GLY A 186 -9.95 10.03 -3.75
N ALA A 187 -8.95 9.29 -4.23
CA ALA A 187 -8.76 9.06 -5.65
C ALA A 187 -8.13 7.70 -5.95
N LEU A 188 -8.63 7.03 -6.98
CA LEU A 188 -8.03 5.86 -7.60
C LEU A 188 -7.93 6.11 -9.10
N ILE A 189 -6.72 6.25 -9.61
CA ILE A 189 -6.47 6.62 -11.00
C ILE A 189 -5.58 5.58 -11.66
N ALA A 190 -6.09 4.91 -12.70
CA ALA A 190 -5.31 4.06 -13.58
C ALA A 190 -4.77 4.90 -14.73
N LEU A 191 -3.44 4.96 -14.87
CA LEU A 191 -2.75 5.79 -15.86
C LEU A 191 -2.39 5.01 -17.12
N PRO A 192 -2.17 5.68 -18.25
CA PRO A 192 -1.53 5.08 -19.41
C PRO A 192 -0.19 4.42 -19.02
N GLY A 193 0.11 3.25 -19.60
CA GLY A 193 1.33 2.51 -19.30
C GLY A 193 1.29 1.66 -18.03
N GLY A 194 0.09 1.52 -17.39
CA GLY A 194 -0.10 0.61 -16.25
C GLY A 194 0.33 1.18 -14.89
N ALA A 195 0.65 2.47 -14.81
CA ALA A 195 0.90 3.15 -13.55
C ALA A 195 -0.42 3.53 -12.86
N TRP A 196 -0.36 3.76 -11.54
CA TRP A 196 -1.52 4.07 -10.70
C TRP A 196 -1.22 5.19 -9.72
N VAL A 197 -2.25 5.94 -9.37
CA VAL A 197 -2.25 6.89 -8.25
C VAL A 197 -3.41 6.52 -7.32
N LEU A 198 -3.09 6.30 -6.04
CA LEU A 198 -4.05 6.05 -4.97
C LEU A 198 -3.91 7.18 -3.95
N SER A 199 -5.00 7.85 -3.62
CA SER A 199 -4.99 8.94 -2.63
C SER A 199 -6.15 8.78 -1.66
N CYS A 200 -5.88 9.01 -0.37
CA CYS A 200 -6.87 9.14 0.68
C CYS A 200 -6.62 10.45 1.44
N SER A 201 -6.59 11.58 0.72
CA SER A 201 -6.35 12.90 1.30
C SER A 201 -7.59 13.45 2.01
N PRO A 202 -7.48 13.89 3.28
CA PRO A 202 -8.56 14.55 3.99
C PRO A 202 -8.69 16.03 3.63
N GLU A 203 -7.66 16.64 3.03
CA GLU A 203 -7.50 18.09 2.90
C GLU A 203 -7.96 18.61 1.55
N LEU A 204 -8.68 19.75 1.57
CA LEU A 204 -9.02 20.54 0.40
C LEU A 204 -7.97 21.63 0.17
N PHE A 205 -7.19 21.50 -0.88
CA PHE A 205 -6.26 22.55 -1.29
C PHE A 205 -7.01 23.78 -1.79
N VAL A 206 -7.71 23.68 -2.90
CA VAL A 206 -8.58 24.74 -3.39
C VAL A 206 -9.74 24.19 -4.21
N GLU A 207 -10.91 24.76 -4.02
CA GLU A 207 -12.06 24.53 -4.90
C GLU A 207 -12.57 25.86 -5.46
N LYS A 208 -13.00 25.85 -6.71
CA LYS A 208 -13.74 26.95 -7.32
C LYS A 208 -15.19 26.53 -7.54
N HIS A 209 -16.10 27.22 -6.92
CA HIS A 209 -17.54 27.04 -7.12
C HIS A 209 -18.19 28.35 -7.56
N GLY A 210 -18.62 28.39 -8.82
CA GLY A 210 -19.09 29.63 -9.42
C GLY A 210 -18.01 30.71 -9.40
N ALA A 211 -18.28 31.82 -8.74
CA ALA A 211 -17.34 32.93 -8.58
C ALA A 211 -16.53 32.85 -7.26
N THR A 212 -16.67 31.80 -6.46
CA THR A 212 -15.99 31.67 -5.16
C THR A 212 -14.85 30.66 -5.24
N LEU A 213 -13.69 31.06 -4.75
CA LEU A 213 -12.57 30.19 -4.39
C LEU A 213 -12.67 29.85 -2.91
N ARG A 214 -12.37 28.60 -2.54
CA ARG A 214 -12.32 28.12 -1.17
C ARG A 214 -11.14 27.20 -0.96
N ALA A 215 -10.41 27.39 0.12
CA ALA A 215 -9.39 26.47 0.63
C ALA A 215 -9.71 26.10 2.08
N ARG A 216 -9.32 24.88 2.50
CA ARG A 216 -9.57 24.39 3.87
C ARG A 216 -8.31 23.76 4.44
N PRO A 217 -7.35 24.57 4.89
CA PRO A 217 -6.13 24.07 5.52
C PRO A 217 -6.43 23.34 6.82
N MET A 218 -5.62 22.31 7.09
CA MET A 218 -5.73 21.45 8.26
C MET A 218 -4.40 21.48 9.02
N LYS A 219 -4.42 21.97 10.27
CA LYS A 219 -3.28 21.92 11.20
C LYS A 219 -3.80 21.72 12.62
N GLY A 220 -3.08 20.88 13.35
CA GLY A 220 -3.47 20.45 14.68
C GLY A 220 -4.24 19.12 14.64
N THR A 221 -3.74 18.14 15.37
CA THR A 221 -4.28 16.78 15.44
C THR A 221 -4.33 16.30 16.88
N ALA A 222 -5.44 15.66 17.27
CA ALA A 222 -5.54 14.95 18.54
C ALA A 222 -6.09 13.54 18.31
N PRO A 223 -5.65 12.52 19.08
CA PRO A 223 -6.13 11.15 18.92
C PRO A 223 -7.59 11.02 19.35
N ARG A 224 -8.34 10.12 18.71
CA ARG A 224 -9.67 9.69 19.15
C ARG A 224 -9.55 8.71 20.32
N SER A 225 -10.55 8.71 21.20
CA SER A 225 -10.66 7.77 22.31
C SER A 225 -11.97 7.00 22.26
N ALA A 226 -11.95 5.73 22.69
CA ALA A 226 -13.16 4.94 22.86
C ALA A 226 -14.00 5.41 24.07
N ASP A 227 -13.36 6.07 25.05
CA ASP A 227 -14.06 6.72 26.16
C ASP A 227 -14.60 8.09 25.75
N PRO A 228 -15.93 8.32 25.77
CA PRO A 228 -16.53 9.56 25.27
C PRO A 228 -16.09 10.83 26.02
N ALA A 229 -15.72 10.72 27.30
CA ALA A 229 -15.25 11.87 28.07
C ALA A 229 -13.83 12.28 27.65
N THR A 230 -12.93 11.33 27.53
CA THR A 230 -11.55 11.53 27.04
C THR A 230 -11.56 12.02 25.58
N ASP A 231 -12.43 11.46 24.73
CA ASP A 231 -12.56 11.86 23.31
C ASP A 231 -12.99 13.33 23.20
N ARG A 232 -13.99 13.76 24.00
CA ARG A 232 -14.43 15.15 24.04
C ARG A 232 -13.36 16.10 24.57
N ALA A 233 -12.66 15.71 25.63
CA ALA A 233 -11.57 16.49 26.20
C ALA A 233 -10.42 16.69 25.18
N ALA A 234 -10.11 15.69 24.36
CA ALA A 234 -9.13 15.81 23.29
C ALA A 234 -9.55 16.84 22.23
N ALA A 235 -10.83 16.85 21.83
CA ALA A 235 -11.36 17.84 20.90
C ALA A 235 -11.34 19.25 21.46
N GLU A 236 -11.74 19.43 22.72
CA GLU A 236 -11.74 20.72 23.43
C GLU A 236 -10.30 21.25 23.61
N PHE A 237 -9.36 20.37 24.01
CA PHE A 237 -7.94 20.71 24.07
C PHE A 237 -7.45 21.20 22.71
N LEU A 238 -7.66 20.44 21.65
CA LEU A 238 -7.22 20.80 20.30
C LEU A 238 -7.77 22.19 19.88
N GLY A 239 -9.04 22.46 20.14
CA GLY A 239 -9.69 23.73 19.80
C GLY A 239 -9.19 24.94 20.60
N SER A 240 -8.59 24.73 21.78
CA SER A 240 -8.14 25.79 22.69
C SER A 240 -6.63 25.93 22.82
N ASP A 241 -5.86 24.93 22.39
CA ASP A 241 -4.39 24.90 22.55
C ASP A 241 -3.71 26.01 21.74
N PRO A 242 -2.93 26.89 22.39
CA PRO A 242 -2.29 28.03 21.73
C PRO A 242 -1.31 27.63 20.62
N LYS A 243 -0.59 26.52 20.77
CA LYS A 243 0.38 26.02 19.78
C LYS A 243 -0.34 25.59 18.50
N ASN A 244 -1.32 24.70 18.60
CA ASN A 244 -2.10 24.22 17.46
C ASN A 244 -2.81 25.37 16.73
N ARG A 245 -3.34 26.34 17.47
CA ARG A 245 -3.97 27.53 16.88
C ARG A 245 -2.96 28.42 16.15
N ALA A 246 -1.77 28.62 16.70
CA ALA A 246 -0.71 29.40 16.05
C ALA A 246 -0.26 28.75 14.74
N GLU A 247 -0.02 27.45 14.72
CA GLU A 247 0.32 26.69 13.52
C GLU A 247 -0.79 26.77 12.45
N ASN A 248 -2.06 26.68 12.86
CA ASN A 248 -3.19 26.82 11.95
C ASN A 248 -3.27 28.23 11.33
N VAL A 249 -3.06 29.28 12.13
CA VAL A 249 -3.05 30.68 11.65
C VAL A 249 -1.94 30.89 10.61
N MET A 250 -0.75 30.31 10.81
CA MET A 250 0.38 30.43 9.87
C MET A 250 0.00 29.92 8.47
N ILE A 251 -0.65 28.77 8.38
CA ILE A 251 -1.09 28.20 7.10
C ILE A 251 -2.27 28.99 6.51
N VAL A 252 -3.19 29.46 7.35
CA VAL A 252 -4.26 30.36 6.91
C VAL A 252 -3.71 31.64 6.27
N ASP A 253 -2.69 32.26 6.88
CA ASP A 253 -2.06 33.48 6.33
C ASP A 253 -1.35 33.20 5.00
N LEU A 254 -0.67 32.06 4.87
CA LEU A 254 -0.06 31.65 3.61
C LEU A 254 -1.11 31.51 2.51
N LEU A 255 -2.21 30.78 2.76
CA LEU A 255 -3.28 30.59 1.80
C LEU A 255 -4.07 31.88 1.50
N ARG A 256 -4.21 32.79 2.46
CA ARG A 256 -4.76 34.14 2.20
C ARG A 256 -3.90 34.91 1.22
N ASN A 257 -2.57 34.89 1.40
CA ASN A 257 -1.64 35.50 0.47
C ASN A 257 -1.75 34.89 -0.93
N ASP A 258 -1.75 33.56 -1.04
CA ASP A 258 -1.78 32.86 -2.31
C ASP A 258 -3.11 33.07 -3.05
N LEU A 259 -4.24 32.93 -2.36
CA LEU A 259 -5.56 33.21 -2.93
C LEU A 259 -5.68 34.66 -3.40
N SER A 260 -5.03 35.63 -2.71
CA SER A 260 -5.06 37.04 -3.09
C SER A 260 -4.48 37.30 -4.48
N ARG A 261 -3.56 36.46 -4.96
CA ARG A 261 -2.91 36.58 -6.28
C ARG A 261 -3.90 36.33 -7.42
N VAL A 262 -4.92 35.50 -7.19
CA VAL A 262 -5.90 35.05 -8.19
C VAL A 262 -7.33 35.56 -7.89
N ALA A 263 -7.53 36.26 -6.80
CA ALA A 263 -8.80 36.80 -6.33
C ALA A 263 -8.98 38.27 -6.67
N GLN A 264 -10.22 38.75 -6.56
CA GLN A 264 -10.53 40.17 -6.57
C GLN A 264 -9.93 40.83 -5.32
N THR A 265 -9.33 42.00 -5.49
CA THR A 265 -8.70 42.73 -4.38
C THR A 265 -9.71 42.99 -3.25
N GLY A 266 -9.31 42.69 -2.02
CA GLY A 266 -10.13 42.89 -0.81
C GLY A 266 -11.20 41.82 -0.58
N SER A 267 -11.29 40.78 -1.42
CA SER A 267 -12.34 39.75 -1.29
C SER A 267 -11.96 38.57 -0.40
N VAL A 268 -10.66 38.42 -0.05
CA VAL A 268 -10.20 37.30 0.77
C VAL A 268 -10.70 37.44 2.20
N LYS A 269 -11.35 36.41 2.70
CA LYS A 269 -11.94 36.35 4.06
C LYS A 269 -11.71 34.96 4.66
N VAL A 270 -11.81 34.87 5.97
CA VAL A 270 -11.73 33.62 6.74
C VAL A 270 -13.06 33.45 7.50
N PRO A 271 -14.08 32.83 6.86
CA PRO A 271 -15.41 32.70 7.46
C PRO A 271 -15.44 31.74 8.65
N ALA A 272 -14.47 30.81 8.77
CA ALA A 272 -14.35 29.90 9.90
C ALA A 272 -12.89 29.69 10.28
N PHE A 273 -12.58 29.84 11.56
CA PHE A 273 -11.30 29.54 12.18
C PHE A 273 -11.44 28.39 13.17
N PHE A 274 -10.41 27.53 13.24
CA PHE A 274 -10.23 26.53 14.31
C PHE A 274 -11.41 25.57 14.49
N SER A 275 -12.07 25.20 13.42
CA SER A 275 -13.13 24.19 13.46
C SER A 275 -12.51 22.82 13.73
N VAL A 276 -12.93 22.15 14.82
CA VAL A 276 -12.46 20.80 15.17
C VAL A 276 -13.42 19.78 14.56
N GLU A 277 -12.89 18.93 13.68
CA GLU A 277 -13.67 17.95 12.91
C GLU A 277 -13.27 16.52 13.26
N PRO A 278 -14.23 15.58 13.43
CA PRO A 278 -13.96 14.19 13.70
C PRO A 278 -13.58 13.43 12.43
N TYR A 279 -12.44 12.72 12.48
CA TYR A 279 -12.07 11.68 11.54
C TYR A 279 -12.08 10.31 12.23
N ALA A 280 -11.90 9.23 11.49
CA ALA A 280 -12.00 7.87 12.03
C ALA A 280 -11.04 7.61 13.20
N SER A 281 -9.81 8.12 13.11
CA SER A 281 -8.73 7.88 14.09
C SER A 281 -8.27 9.12 14.84
N VAL A 282 -8.65 10.32 14.40
CA VAL A 282 -8.16 11.58 14.93
C VAL A 282 -9.23 12.68 14.93
N TRP A 283 -9.05 13.68 15.78
CA TRP A 283 -9.63 15.01 15.64
C TRP A 283 -8.66 15.87 14.83
N GLN A 284 -9.20 16.67 13.90
CA GLN A 284 -8.42 17.62 13.10
C GLN A 284 -8.94 19.02 13.26
N MET A 285 -8.04 20.00 13.35
CA MET A 285 -8.40 21.40 13.33
C MET A 285 -8.30 21.95 11.91
N THR A 286 -9.40 22.52 11.40
CA THR A 286 -9.50 23.10 10.06
C THR A 286 -9.88 24.57 10.14
N SER A 287 -9.44 25.36 9.17
CA SER A 287 -9.95 26.70 8.92
C SER A 287 -10.46 26.80 7.49
N THR A 288 -11.29 27.80 7.19
CA THR A 288 -11.80 28.01 5.84
C THR A 288 -11.37 29.40 5.36
N VAL A 289 -10.72 29.43 4.18
CA VAL A 289 -10.37 30.68 3.49
C VAL A 289 -11.18 30.76 2.22
N GLU A 290 -11.87 31.87 2.00
CA GLU A 290 -12.67 32.14 0.80
C GLU A 290 -12.24 33.43 0.12
N ALA A 291 -12.39 33.46 -1.21
CA ALA A 291 -12.14 34.65 -2.00
C ALA A 291 -13.06 34.72 -3.22
N ALA A 292 -13.35 35.90 -3.71
CA ALA A 292 -14.03 36.06 -4.98
C ALA A 292 -13.03 35.89 -6.13
N TRP A 293 -13.38 35.04 -7.10
CA TRP A 293 -12.60 34.81 -8.31
C TRP A 293 -12.37 36.11 -9.09
N ARG A 294 -11.14 36.36 -9.54
CA ARG A 294 -10.82 37.48 -10.44
C ARG A 294 -11.20 37.09 -11.88
N PRO A 295 -12.18 37.77 -12.51
CA PRO A 295 -12.51 37.50 -13.91
C PRO A 295 -11.30 37.59 -14.83
N GLY A 296 -11.18 36.67 -15.77
CA GLY A 296 -10.08 36.62 -16.75
C GLY A 296 -8.80 35.92 -16.24
N THR A 297 -8.73 35.43 -15.00
CA THR A 297 -7.62 34.60 -14.56
C THR A 297 -7.69 33.24 -15.27
N SER A 298 -6.62 32.86 -15.99
CA SER A 298 -6.53 31.55 -16.63
C SER A 298 -6.26 30.42 -15.62
N PHE A 299 -6.46 29.17 -16.02
CA PHE A 299 -6.09 28.03 -15.19
C PHE A 299 -4.57 28.00 -14.91
N ALA A 300 -3.76 28.35 -15.90
CA ALA A 300 -2.31 28.52 -15.72
C ALA A 300 -1.99 29.61 -14.67
N GLY A 301 -2.76 30.70 -14.65
CA GLY A 301 -2.67 31.75 -13.62
C GLY A 301 -2.97 31.22 -12.20
N ILE A 302 -3.94 30.31 -12.07
CA ILE A 302 -4.21 29.64 -10.79
C ILE A 302 -3.00 28.82 -10.38
N LEU A 303 -2.48 27.97 -11.26
CA LEU A 303 -1.34 27.12 -10.97
C LEU A 303 -0.12 27.94 -10.56
N ARG A 304 0.19 29.06 -11.24
CA ARG A 304 1.29 29.97 -10.84
C ARG A 304 1.07 30.64 -9.50
N GLY A 305 -0.19 30.90 -9.15
CA GLY A 305 -0.53 31.58 -7.89
C GLY A 305 -0.63 30.67 -6.67
N LEU A 306 -0.99 29.42 -6.86
CA LEU A 306 -1.40 28.50 -5.79
C LEU A 306 -0.65 27.16 -5.77
N TYR A 307 0.39 26.99 -6.58
CA TYR A 307 0.95 25.67 -6.81
C TYR A 307 1.63 25.05 -5.58
N THR A 308 1.19 23.84 -5.21
CA THR A 308 1.81 23.01 -4.18
C THR A 308 1.89 21.51 -4.55
N GLY A 309 1.57 21.17 -5.83
CA GLY A 309 1.37 19.77 -6.25
C GLY A 309 -0.04 19.28 -5.94
N ALA A 310 -0.78 18.80 -6.93
CA ALA A 310 -2.19 18.51 -6.75
C ALA A 310 -2.72 17.40 -7.66
N ILE A 311 -3.80 16.73 -7.19
CA ILE A 311 -4.74 15.96 -7.99
C ILE A 311 -6.02 16.76 -8.07
N GLY A 312 -6.53 16.99 -9.26
CA GLY A 312 -7.76 17.75 -9.43
C GLY A 312 -8.56 17.36 -10.67
N TRP A 313 -9.75 17.92 -10.80
CA TRP A 313 -10.58 17.76 -12.00
C TRP A 313 -11.14 19.09 -12.47
N LEU A 314 -11.47 19.14 -13.75
CA LEU A 314 -12.12 20.24 -14.42
C LEU A 314 -13.43 19.73 -15.02
N ASP A 315 -14.53 20.43 -14.76
CA ASP A 315 -15.86 20.06 -15.27
C ASP A 315 -16.15 20.74 -16.60
N ALA A 316 -16.44 19.96 -17.64
CA ALA A 316 -16.69 20.45 -19.00
C ALA A 316 -17.98 21.30 -19.14
N ALA A 317 -18.97 21.08 -18.27
CA ALA A 317 -20.32 21.62 -18.43
C ALA A 317 -20.45 23.14 -18.25
N SER A 318 -19.39 23.83 -17.83
CA SER A 318 -19.50 25.22 -17.39
C SER A 318 -18.64 26.24 -18.15
N GLY A 319 -17.89 25.83 -19.18
CA GLY A 319 -17.00 26.74 -19.94
C GLY A 319 -15.94 27.45 -19.09
N PRO A 320 -15.08 28.29 -19.65
CA PRO A 320 -13.96 28.90 -18.93
C PRO A 320 -14.36 29.80 -17.75
N ALA A 321 -15.59 30.32 -17.75
CA ALA A 321 -16.09 31.22 -16.69
C ALA A 321 -16.91 30.51 -15.58
N GLY A 322 -17.32 29.25 -15.80
CA GLY A 322 -18.26 28.52 -14.92
C GLY A 322 -17.73 27.17 -14.41
N ALA A 323 -16.52 26.75 -14.81
CA ALA A 323 -15.98 25.46 -14.39
C ALA A 323 -15.86 25.37 -12.87
N ASN A 324 -16.55 24.40 -12.27
CA ASN A 324 -16.26 23.95 -10.92
C ASN A 324 -14.92 23.24 -10.97
N GLN A 325 -13.90 23.85 -10.40
CA GLN A 325 -12.55 23.31 -10.32
C GLN A 325 -12.31 22.93 -8.87
N ASN A 326 -12.23 21.64 -8.58
CA ASN A 326 -11.82 21.19 -7.27
C ASN A 326 -10.40 20.64 -7.42
N VAL A 327 -9.47 21.23 -6.71
CA VAL A 327 -8.09 20.78 -6.68
C VAL A 327 -7.86 20.20 -5.29
N CYS A 328 -7.50 18.94 -5.23
CA CYS A 328 -7.14 18.29 -3.98
C CYS A 328 -5.68 18.65 -3.67
N GLY A 329 -5.44 19.25 -2.53
CA GLY A 329 -4.10 19.63 -2.10
C GLY A 329 -3.44 18.58 -1.25
N ASP A 330 -2.16 18.73 -1.15
CA ASP A 330 -1.19 17.94 -0.44
C ASP A 330 -1.12 16.44 -0.82
N PHE A 331 0.07 16.01 -1.23
CA PHE A 331 0.44 14.60 -1.40
C PHE A 331 0.40 13.79 -0.09
N CYS A 332 -0.18 14.36 0.95
CA CYS A 332 -0.47 13.67 2.18
C CYS A 332 -1.33 12.45 1.87
N MET A 333 -0.82 11.23 2.17
CA MET A 333 -1.53 9.96 1.97
C MET A 333 -1.82 9.58 0.50
N SER A 334 -0.94 9.99 -0.43
CA SER A 334 -0.99 9.56 -1.82
C SER A 334 0.14 8.58 -2.13
N VAL A 335 -0.20 7.54 -2.91
CA VAL A 335 0.69 6.46 -3.31
C VAL A 335 0.74 6.42 -4.83
N ALA A 336 1.95 6.53 -5.40
CA ALA A 336 2.18 6.24 -6.80
C ALA A 336 2.68 4.80 -6.97
N ILE A 337 2.07 4.04 -7.88
CA ILE A 337 2.43 2.65 -8.18
C ILE A 337 2.78 2.56 -9.66
N ARG A 338 3.87 1.85 -9.98
CA ARG A 338 4.36 1.68 -11.35
C ARG A 338 4.69 0.21 -11.61
N PRO A 339 4.59 -0.26 -12.86
CA PRO A 339 5.11 -1.55 -13.25
C PRO A 339 6.61 -1.66 -12.95
N SER A 340 7.05 -2.82 -12.48
CA SER A 340 8.46 -3.14 -12.27
C SER A 340 9.02 -3.90 -13.47
N ALA A 341 10.34 -3.93 -13.62
CA ALA A 341 11.03 -4.81 -14.57
C ALA A 341 10.84 -6.31 -14.25
N GLN A 342 10.49 -6.65 -13.01
CA GLN A 342 10.06 -7.98 -12.62
C GLN A 342 8.56 -8.11 -12.88
N ALA A 343 8.14 -9.05 -13.71
CA ALA A 343 6.81 -9.16 -14.31
C ALA A 343 5.62 -9.15 -13.33
N ASP A 344 5.81 -9.61 -12.09
CA ASP A 344 4.71 -9.81 -11.12
C ASP A 344 4.75 -8.88 -9.90
N VAL A 345 5.67 -7.90 -9.89
CA VAL A 345 5.84 -6.96 -8.77
C VAL A 345 5.65 -5.52 -9.25
N LEU A 346 4.75 -4.80 -8.61
CA LEU A 346 4.60 -3.37 -8.79
C LEU A 346 5.50 -2.61 -7.80
N ARG A 347 6.03 -1.46 -8.20
CA ARG A 347 6.81 -0.58 -7.34
C ARG A 347 5.98 0.60 -6.91
N GLY A 348 5.92 0.82 -5.58
CA GLY A 348 5.21 1.94 -4.99
C GLY A 348 6.15 2.97 -4.38
N THR A 349 5.71 4.22 -4.39
CA THR A 349 6.32 5.33 -3.66
C THR A 349 5.26 6.14 -2.93
N MET A 350 5.60 6.62 -1.73
CA MET A 350 4.77 7.51 -0.92
C MET A 350 5.65 8.58 -0.29
N GLY A 351 5.24 9.85 -0.35
CA GLY A 351 5.86 10.94 0.40
C GLY A 351 5.34 10.98 1.83
N VAL A 352 6.22 11.27 2.77
CA VAL A 352 5.88 11.59 4.17
C VAL A 352 6.70 12.78 4.62
N GLY A 353 6.18 13.58 5.56
CA GLY A 353 6.89 14.75 6.04
C GLY A 353 6.34 15.30 7.35
N ALA A 354 7.12 16.21 7.91
CA ALA A 354 6.78 16.96 9.11
C ALA A 354 7.11 18.44 8.92
N ASP A 355 6.31 19.28 9.57
CA ASP A 355 6.51 20.74 9.58
C ASP A 355 7.40 21.11 10.75
N ILE A 356 8.64 21.48 10.46
CA ILE A 356 9.67 21.76 11.44
C ILE A 356 9.63 23.21 11.86
N VAL A 357 9.47 23.44 13.15
CA VAL A 357 9.56 24.74 13.85
C VAL A 357 10.68 24.69 14.90
N LEU A 358 10.97 25.81 15.55
CA LEU A 358 12.07 25.88 16.54
C LEU A 358 11.93 24.90 17.71
N ASP A 359 10.69 24.56 18.09
CA ASP A 359 10.39 23.66 19.19
C ASP A 359 10.27 22.20 18.77
N SER A 360 10.44 21.88 17.48
CA SER A 360 10.38 20.53 16.97
C SER A 360 11.52 19.66 17.52
N VAL A 361 11.19 18.43 17.92
CA VAL A 361 12.16 17.42 18.37
C VAL A 361 12.33 16.37 17.28
N ALA A 362 13.53 16.20 16.76
CA ALA A 362 13.81 15.35 15.59
C ALA A 362 13.24 13.92 15.72
N GLN A 363 13.34 13.30 16.90
CA GLN A 363 12.83 11.95 17.16
C GLN A 363 11.30 11.89 17.09
N ASP A 364 10.61 12.91 17.62
CA ASP A 364 9.15 13.00 17.61
C ASP A 364 8.63 13.25 16.21
N GLU A 365 9.27 14.14 15.45
CA GLU A 365 8.94 14.42 14.05
C GLU A 365 9.13 13.19 13.15
N HIS A 366 10.23 12.44 13.34
CA HIS A 366 10.45 11.19 12.60
C HIS A 366 9.40 10.12 12.96
N ALA A 367 9.05 10.03 14.24
CA ALA A 367 7.97 9.13 14.69
C ALA A 367 6.61 9.53 14.09
N GLU A 368 6.31 10.83 13.96
CA GLU A 368 5.11 11.33 13.30
C GLU A 368 5.08 10.98 11.81
N CYS A 369 6.19 11.14 11.09
CA CYS A 369 6.31 10.72 9.69
C CYS A 369 6.00 9.22 9.53
N ARG A 370 6.56 8.37 10.41
CA ARG A 370 6.27 6.93 10.44
C ARG A 370 4.83 6.63 10.80
N LEU A 371 4.23 7.42 11.69
CA LEU A 371 2.80 7.29 12.04
C LEU A 371 1.92 7.59 10.81
N LYS A 372 2.22 8.65 10.06
CA LYS A 372 1.56 8.96 8.79
C LYS A 372 1.71 7.82 7.77
N ALA A 373 2.90 7.21 7.69
CA ALA A 373 3.14 6.04 6.83
C ALA A 373 2.29 4.81 7.19
N ARG A 374 1.87 4.66 8.45
CA ARG A 374 1.03 3.54 8.91
C ARG A 374 -0.34 3.47 8.23
N PHE A 375 -0.80 4.56 7.64
CA PHE A 375 -1.95 4.54 6.75
C PHE A 375 -1.81 3.44 5.68
N LEU A 376 -0.67 3.36 5.01
CA LEU A 376 -0.36 2.39 3.97
C LEU A 376 0.19 1.08 4.56
N THR A 377 1.28 1.17 5.34
CA THR A 377 2.03 0.01 5.82
C THR A 377 1.27 -0.84 6.82
N GLY A 378 0.31 -0.25 7.51
CA GLY A 378 -0.59 -0.93 8.45
C GLY A 378 -1.89 -1.45 7.82
N ALA A 379 -2.07 -1.36 6.50
CA ALA A 379 -3.24 -1.91 5.84
C ALA A 379 -3.27 -3.44 5.95
N GLU A 380 -4.45 -3.99 6.30
CA GLU A 380 -4.64 -5.43 6.46
C GLU A 380 -4.48 -6.14 5.11
N PRO A 381 -3.56 -7.11 4.94
CA PRO A 381 -3.31 -7.71 3.63
C PRO A 381 -4.29 -8.82 3.25
N GLY A 382 -5.17 -9.25 4.19
CA GLY A 382 -6.11 -10.34 3.99
C GLY A 382 -5.52 -11.72 4.31
N PHE A 383 -4.43 -11.77 5.07
CA PHE A 383 -3.85 -13.02 5.58
C PHE A 383 -3.03 -12.77 6.85
N GLU A 384 -2.76 -13.86 7.57
CA GLU A 384 -1.82 -13.90 8.68
C GLU A 384 -0.53 -14.64 8.26
N LEU A 385 0.57 -14.32 8.92
CA LEU A 385 1.76 -15.17 8.93
C LEU A 385 1.59 -16.27 9.98
N PHE A 386 2.11 -17.46 9.72
CA PHE A 386 2.04 -18.50 10.72
C PHE A 386 3.21 -19.47 10.66
N GLU A 387 3.45 -20.14 11.78
CA GLU A 387 4.37 -21.26 11.88
C GLU A 387 3.67 -22.50 12.44
N THR A 388 4.17 -23.66 12.06
CA THR A 388 3.72 -24.95 12.60
C THR A 388 4.96 -25.77 12.93
N LEU A 389 5.09 -26.14 14.20
CA LEU A 389 6.28 -26.80 14.71
C LEU A 389 5.93 -27.86 15.77
N TYR A 390 6.88 -28.72 16.03
CA TYR A 390 6.81 -29.68 17.12
C TYR A 390 7.13 -28.95 18.45
N ALA A 391 6.28 -29.07 19.44
CA ALA A 391 6.28 -28.21 20.63
C ALA A 391 7.50 -28.34 21.56
N THR A 392 8.34 -29.37 21.41
CA THR A 392 9.48 -29.65 22.32
C THR A 392 10.84 -29.72 21.64
N ARG A 393 10.94 -29.36 20.35
CA ARG A 393 12.20 -29.43 19.58
C ARG A 393 12.90 -28.08 19.48
N GLU A 394 14.23 -28.11 19.36
CA GLU A 394 15.10 -26.93 19.22
C GLU A 394 14.86 -26.13 17.92
N GLU A 395 14.26 -26.74 16.89
CA GLU A 395 13.93 -26.08 15.63
C GLU A 395 13.00 -24.86 15.78
N GLY A 396 12.46 -24.61 16.95
CA GLY A 396 11.74 -23.38 17.27
C GLY A 396 12.51 -22.10 16.94
N VAL A 397 13.84 -22.13 17.04
CA VAL A 397 14.72 -21.00 16.67
C VAL A 397 14.65 -20.69 15.18
N ARG A 398 14.73 -21.72 14.32
CA ARG A 398 14.65 -21.54 12.85
C ARG A 398 13.26 -21.10 12.40
N HIS A 399 12.20 -21.58 13.06
CA HIS A 399 10.82 -21.13 12.81
C HIS A 399 10.63 -19.65 13.15
N LEU A 400 11.12 -19.20 14.31
CA LEU A 400 11.08 -17.79 14.68
C LEU A 400 11.91 -16.91 13.75
N ALA A 401 13.07 -17.38 13.29
CA ALA A 401 13.91 -16.66 12.32
C ALA A 401 13.17 -16.47 10.99
N ARG A 402 12.52 -17.52 10.47
CA ARG A 402 11.73 -17.44 9.23
C ARG A 402 10.52 -16.51 9.40
N LEU A 403 9.79 -16.61 10.52
CA LEU A 403 8.66 -15.73 10.81
C LEU A 403 9.13 -14.27 10.93
N SER A 404 10.26 -14.02 11.60
CA SER A 404 10.85 -12.68 11.73
C SER A 404 11.23 -12.09 10.36
N ALA A 405 11.87 -12.88 9.50
CA ALA A 405 12.21 -12.45 8.14
C ALA A 405 10.97 -12.14 7.31
N SER A 406 9.93 -13.00 7.39
CA SER A 406 8.66 -12.75 6.70
C SER A 406 7.95 -11.51 7.25
N ALA A 407 7.94 -11.33 8.57
CA ALA A 407 7.34 -10.18 9.23
C ALA A 407 8.05 -8.87 8.80
N ALA A 408 9.38 -8.86 8.79
CA ALA A 408 10.17 -7.71 8.33
C ALA A 408 9.88 -7.38 6.84
N THR A 409 9.87 -8.39 5.97
CA THR A 409 9.60 -8.21 4.54
C THR A 409 8.20 -7.64 4.28
N LEU A 410 7.18 -8.18 4.97
CA LEU A 410 5.77 -7.85 4.74
C LEU A 410 5.24 -6.77 5.70
N GLY A 411 6.12 -6.19 6.53
CA GLY A 411 5.81 -5.08 7.44
C GLY A 411 4.86 -5.47 8.57
N PHE A 412 4.94 -6.72 9.10
CA PHE A 412 4.21 -7.12 10.30
C PHE A 412 5.03 -6.77 11.54
N PRO A 413 4.47 -6.06 12.54
CA PRO A 413 5.14 -5.88 13.83
C PRO A 413 5.41 -7.24 14.49
N PHE A 414 6.65 -7.51 14.91
CA PHE A 414 7.01 -8.80 15.49
C PHE A 414 8.07 -8.65 16.59
N ASP A 415 7.73 -9.05 17.81
CA ASP A 415 8.65 -9.15 18.94
C ASP A 415 9.05 -10.61 19.17
N ALA A 416 10.17 -11.01 18.58
CA ALA A 416 10.69 -12.37 18.67
C ALA A 416 11.00 -12.81 20.12
N LYS A 417 11.38 -11.87 21.00
CA LYS A 417 11.68 -12.16 22.43
C LYS A 417 10.40 -12.47 23.19
N ALA A 418 9.38 -11.62 23.04
CA ALA A 418 8.08 -11.82 23.68
C ALA A 418 7.42 -13.13 23.20
N VAL A 419 7.44 -13.38 21.87
CA VAL A 419 6.86 -14.60 21.29
C VAL A 419 7.59 -15.85 21.76
N ARG A 420 8.93 -15.83 21.83
CA ARG A 420 9.71 -16.96 22.38
C ARG A 420 9.33 -17.26 23.83
N ALA A 421 9.13 -16.24 24.65
CA ALA A 421 8.70 -16.43 26.04
C ALA A 421 7.29 -17.04 26.11
N GLN A 422 6.35 -16.60 25.25
CA GLN A 422 5.00 -17.19 25.18
C GLN A 422 5.05 -18.66 24.73
N MET A 423 5.85 -18.99 23.72
CA MET A 423 6.03 -20.37 23.26
C MET A 423 6.59 -21.27 24.37
N ALA A 424 7.61 -20.78 25.10
CA ALA A 424 8.23 -21.53 26.19
C ALA A 424 7.22 -21.80 27.32
N ALA A 425 6.41 -20.79 27.70
CA ALA A 425 5.35 -20.95 28.69
C ALA A 425 4.29 -21.97 28.24
N GLN A 426 3.90 -21.93 26.98
CA GLN A 426 2.96 -22.90 26.41
C GLN A 426 3.54 -24.32 26.42
N CYS A 427 4.81 -24.50 26.02
CA CYS A 427 5.49 -25.81 26.06
C CYS A 427 5.56 -26.37 27.47
N ALA A 428 5.86 -25.52 28.48
CA ALA A 428 5.94 -25.94 29.88
C ALA A 428 4.59 -26.43 30.44
N SER A 429 3.48 -26.01 29.85
CA SER A 429 2.14 -26.45 30.26
C SER A 429 1.71 -27.79 29.64
N LEU A 430 2.46 -28.33 28.66
CA LEU A 430 2.09 -29.54 27.96
C LEU A 430 2.57 -30.80 28.69
N PRO A 431 1.83 -31.92 28.56
CA PRO A 431 2.26 -33.22 29.12
C PRO A 431 3.58 -33.69 28.51
N ALA A 432 4.56 -34.00 29.33
CA ALA A 432 5.93 -34.31 28.92
C ALA A 432 6.08 -35.54 27.97
N GLN A 433 5.15 -36.49 28.03
CA GLN A 433 5.21 -37.73 27.26
C GLN A 433 4.35 -37.75 25.98
N THR A 434 3.68 -36.65 25.67
CA THR A 434 2.77 -36.55 24.53
C THR A 434 3.34 -35.61 23.50
N ALA A 435 3.46 -36.08 22.25
CA ALA A 435 3.86 -35.24 21.12
C ALA A 435 2.77 -34.21 20.79
N HIS A 436 3.12 -32.95 20.69
CA HIS A 436 2.18 -31.88 20.34
C HIS A 436 2.64 -31.11 19.10
N ARG A 437 1.66 -30.72 18.28
CA ARG A 437 1.78 -29.70 17.26
C ARG A 437 1.52 -28.35 17.89
N MET A 438 2.40 -27.39 17.70
CA MET A 438 2.16 -25.98 18.02
C MET A 438 1.95 -25.19 16.72
N ARG A 439 0.93 -24.35 16.67
CA ARG A 439 0.71 -23.35 15.64
C ARG A 439 0.81 -21.97 16.26
N LEU A 440 1.72 -21.15 15.74
CA LEU A 440 1.88 -19.73 16.04
C LEU A 440 1.36 -18.94 14.87
N ALA A 441 0.36 -18.07 15.05
CA ALA A 441 -0.13 -17.13 14.06
C ALA A 441 0.22 -15.69 14.47
N LEU A 442 0.53 -14.85 13.47
CA LEU A 442 0.87 -13.43 13.61
C LEU A 442 -0.03 -12.61 12.70
N GLY A 443 -0.90 -11.80 13.27
CA GLY A 443 -1.74 -10.85 12.56
C GLY A 443 -1.00 -9.56 12.20
N LYS A 444 -1.53 -8.81 11.24
CA LYS A 444 -0.95 -7.53 10.76
C LYS A 444 -0.84 -6.46 11.87
N SER A 445 -1.66 -6.55 12.90
CA SER A 445 -1.57 -5.68 14.10
C SER A 445 -0.36 -5.98 15.00
N GLY A 446 0.34 -7.10 14.78
CA GLY A 446 1.36 -7.65 15.69
C GLY A 446 0.79 -8.59 16.75
N ALA A 447 -0.54 -8.80 16.77
CA ALA A 447 -1.17 -9.76 17.68
C ALA A 447 -0.74 -11.19 17.32
N THR A 448 -0.38 -11.97 18.34
CA THR A 448 0.03 -13.37 18.20
C THR A 448 -0.96 -14.31 18.84
N GLN A 449 -1.19 -15.45 18.20
CA GLN A 449 -2.02 -16.53 18.73
C GLN A 449 -1.24 -17.84 18.68
N ILE A 450 -1.13 -18.51 19.83
CA ILE A 450 -0.50 -19.83 19.94
C ILE A 450 -1.56 -20.87 20.27
N THR A 451 -1.63 -21.92 19.47
CA THR A 451 -2.52 -23.07 19.71
C THR A 451 -1.72 -24.37 19.69
N THR A 452 -2.13 -25.34 20.48
CA THR A 452 -1.50 -26.66 20.54
C THR A 452 -2.53 -27.76 20.35
N ALA A 453 -2.11 -28.87 19.75
CA ALA A 453 -2.90 -30.06 19.60
C ALA A 453 -2.02 -31.31 19.66
N VAL A 454 -2.55 -32.42 20.15
CA VAL A 454 -1.84 -33.71 20.15
C VAL A 454 -1.48 -34.11 18.73
N LEU A 455 -0.25 -34.54 18.53
CA LEU A 455 0.25 -35.01 17.23
C LEU A 455 0.05 -36.52 17.13
N THR A 456 -0.98 -36.94 16.42
CA THR A 456 -1.29 -38.37 16.20
C THR A 456 -0.17 -39.05 15.43
N PRO A 457 0.36 -40.20 15.86
CA PRO A 457 1.31 -40.99 15.08
C PRO A 457 0.77 -41.38 13.69
N LEU A 458 1.66 -41.53 12.73
CA LEU A 458 1.30 -42.05 11.41
C LEU A 458 1.14 -43.59 11.48
N ALA A 459 0.19 -44.12 10.77
CA ALA A 459 -0.07 -45.54 10.70
C ALA A 459 0.95 -46.28 9.85
N GLU A 460 1.47 -45.60 8.81
CA GLU A 460 2.44 -46.18 7.84
C GLU A 460 3.77 -45.40 7.88
N SER A 461 4.86 -46.14 7.65
CA SER A 461 6.22 -45.57 7.53
C SER A 461 6.50 -44.95 6.15
N THR A 462 5.77 -45.37 5.11
CA THR A 462 5.83 -44.81 3.74
C THR A 462 4.48 -44.22 3.40
N VAL A 463 4.43 -42.95 3.07
CA VAL A 463 3.17 -42.23 2.82
C VAL A 463 2.84 -42.09 1.34
N GLY A 464 1.57 -42.07 1.00
CA GLY A 464 1.09 -41.79 -0.35
C GLY A 464 1.11 -40.30 -0.67
N VAL A 465 1.41 -39.95 -1.92
CA VAL A 465 1.25 -38.59 -2.44
C VAL A 465 0.49 -38.60 -3.76
N LEU A 466 -0.37 -37.60 -3.97
CA LEU A 466 -1.04 -37.33 -5.24
C LEU A 466 -0.21 -36.33 -6.05
N LEU A 467 -0.42 -36.29 -7.37
CA LEU A 467 0.13 -35.24 -8.24
C LEU A 467 -0.99 -34.28 -8.64
N ALA A 468 -0.84 -33.00 -8.33
CA ALA A 468 -1.84 -31.97 -8.64
C ALA A 468 -2.17 -31.89 -10.14
N SER A 469 -1.19 -32.20 -11.01
CA SER A 469 -1.37 -32.28 -12.47
C SER A 469 -2.34 -33.36 -12.94
N ASP A 470 -2.65 -34.36 -12.12
CA ASP A 470 -3.56 -35.45 -12.43
C ASP A 470 -4.98 -35.19 -11.89
N HIS A 471 -5.18 -34.03 -11.28
CA HIS A 471 -6.42 -33.55 -10.67
C HIS A 471 -6.68 -32.10 -11.05
N ASP A 472 -7.88 -31.59 -10.79
CA ASP A 472 -8.29 -30.23 -11.10
C ASP A 472 -7.78 -29.23 -10.02
N PHE A 473 -6.48 -29.00 -9.98
CA PHE A 473 -5.85 -28.00 -9.12
C PHE A 473 -5.28 -26.83 -9.92
N ALA A 474 -5.35 -25.61 -9.34
CA ALA A 474 -4.72 -24.45 -9.94
C ALA A 474 -3.18 -24.60 -9.97
N THR A 475 -2.58 -24.16 -11.07
CA THR A 475 -1.13 -24.11 -11.24
C THR A 475 -0.54 -22.98 -10.39
N MET A 476 0.54 -23.23 -9.65
CA MET A 476 1.21 -22.21 -8.85
C MET A 476 1.95 -21.23 -9.76
N GLN A 477 1.91 -19.94 -9.42
CA GLN A 477 2.66 -18.90 -10.13
C GLN A 477 4.02 -18.73 -9.44
N ALA A 478 5.09 -19.21 -10.05
CA ALA A 478 6.43 -19.18 -9.43
C ALA A 478 6.93 -17.78 -9.07
N GLY A 479 6.44 -16.76 -9.77
CA GLY A 479 6.70 -15.33 -9.50
C GLY A 479 5.93 -14.76 -8.31
N ASP A 480 4.92 -15.45 -7.76
CA ASP A 480 4.17 -14.93 -6.60
C ASP A 480 5.08 -14.79 -5.37
N PRO A 481 5.37 -13.55 -4.90
CA PRO A 481 6.27 -13.33 -3.79
C PRO A 481 5.80 -13.99 -2.49
N LEU A 482 4.50 -14.22 -2.33
CA LEU A 482 3.92 -14.81 -1.13
C LEU A 482 4.21 -16.31 -0.98
N LEU A 483 4.60 -17.04 -2.04
CA LEU A 483 4.99 -18.45 -1.95
C LEU A 483 6.24 -18.66 -1.07
N ARG A 484 7.08 -17.63 -0.91
CA ARG A 484 8.26 -17.68 -0.03
C ARG A 484 7.95 -17.43 1.45
N HIS A 485 6.70 -17.10 1.75
CA HIS A 485 6.24 -16.78 3.10
C HIS A 485 5.13 -17.74 3.54
N LYS A 486 5.20 -18.20 4.79
CA LYS A 486 4.18 -19.11 5.31
C LYS A 486 2.97 -18.29 5.78
N THR A 487 2.00 -18.14 4.87
CA THR A 487 0.79 -17.33 5.06
C THR A 487 -0.47 -18.18 5.12
N THR A 488 -1.56 -17.64 5.69
CA THR A 488 -2.88 -18.28 5.65
C THR A 488 -3.54 -18.22 4.26
N ARG A 489 -2.95 -17.53 3.29
CA ARG A 489 -3.35 -17.56 1.87
C ARG A 489 -2.85 -18.85 1.22
N ARG A 490 -3.55 -19.96 1.43
CA ARG A 490 -3.13 -21.29 0.98
C ARG A 490 -4.29 -22.21 0.61
N ALA A 491 -5.40 -21.65 0.09
CA ALA A 491 -6.61 -22.40 -0.20
C ALA A 491 -6.39 -23.65 -1.07
N GLU A 492 -5.57 -23.54 -2.15
CA GLU A 492 -5.24 -24.68 -3.01
C GLU A 492 -4.40 -25.73 -2.29
N TYR A 493 -3.39 -25.33 -1.53
CA TYR A 493 -2.60 -26.24 -0.71
C TYR A 493 -3.48 -26.97 0.33
N ASP A 494 -4.40 -26.23 0.96
CA ASP A 494 -5.32 -26.78 1.95
C ASP A 494 -6.36 -27.73 1.30
N ARG A 495 -6.81 -27.43 0.08
CA ARG A 495 -7.65 -28.34 -0.72
C ARG A 495 -6.87 -29.60 -1.08
N GLY A 496 -5.61 -29.45 -1.54
CA GLY A 496 -4.78 -30.55 -2.00
C GLY A 496 -4.50 -31.59 -0.93
N TRP A 497 -4.07 -31.21 0.27
CA TRP A 497 -3.78 -32.19 1.32
C TRP A 497 -5.07 -32.83 1.89
N ARG A 498 -6.20 -32.09 1.92
CA ARG A 498 -7.51 -32.69 2.32
C ARG A 498 -7.99 -33.72 1.32
N GLU A 499 -7.87 -33.43 0.01
CA GLU A 499 -8.22 -34.39 -1.04
C GLU A 499 -7.30 -35.60 -0.99
N ALA A 500 -6.00 -35.41 -0.72
CA ALA A 500 -5.06 -36.49 -0.51
C ALA A 500 -5.50 -37.39 0.68
N GLU A 501 -5.84 -36.81 1.83
CA GLU A 501 -6.34 -37.57 2.98
C GLU A 501 -7.62 -38.37 2.66
N ALA A 502 -8.55 -37.76 1.93
CA ALA A 502 -9.79 -38.46 1.50
C ALA A 502 -9.51 -39.67 0.61
N LYS A 503 -8.39 -39.69 -0.11
CA LYS A 503 -7.91 -40.78 -0.96
C LYS A 503 -6.85 -41.68 -0.31
N GLY A 504 -6.66 -41.57 1.01
CA GLY A 504 -5.66 -42.36 1.76
C GLY A 504 -4.21 -41.96 1.51
N ALA A 505 -3.97 -40.76 0.97
CA ALA A 505 -2.65 -40.19 0.80
C ALA A 505 -2.33 -39.18 1.91
N PHE A 506 -1.06 -38.81 2.06
CA PHE A 506 -0.61 -37.83 3.04
C PHE A 506 -0.68 -36.41 2.50
N ASP A 507 -0.32 -36.20 1.22
CA ASP A 507 -0.18 -34.88 0.63
C ASP A 507 -0.40 -34.89 -0.89
N THR A 508 -0.59 -33.70 -1.49
CA THR A 508 -0.61 -33.51 -2.94
C THR A 508 0.58 -32.65 -3.35
N LEU A 509 1.37 -33.10 -4.34
CA LEU A 509 2.51 -32.38 -4.91
C LEU A 509 2.05 -31.44 -6.02
N PHE A 510 2.42 -30.17 -5.93
CA PHE A 510 2.02 -29.10 -6.86
C PHE A 510 3.11 -28.82 -7.89
N PHE A 511 2.67 -28.18 -9.00
CA PHE A 511 3.54 -27.74 -10.09
C PHE A 511 3.23 -26.29 -10.44
N ASN A 512 4.23 -25.56 -10.95
CA ASN A 512 4.08 -24.19 -11.39
C ASN A 512 3.65 -24.08 -12.87
N GLU A 513 3.48 -22.85 -13.36
CA GLU A 513 3.09 -22.51 -14.73
C GLU A 513 4.12 -22.97 -15.80
N ARG A 514 5.34 -23.29 -15.38
CA ARG A 514 6.41 -23.81 -16.23
C ARG A 514 6.47 -25.35 -16.23
N GLY A 515 5.54 -26.02 -15.52
CA GLY A 515 5.54 -27.46 -15.35
C GLY A 515 6.61 -27.98 -14.39
N GLU A 516 7.22 -27.12 -13.61
CA GLU A 516 8.21 -27.48 -12.60
C GLU A 516 7.54 -27.91 -11.31
N LEU A 517 8.06 -28.96 -10.68
CA LEU A 517 7.64 -29.40 -9.35
C LEU A 517 7.95 -28.29 -8.35
N THR A 518 6.99 -27.99 -7.47
CA THR A 518 7.15 -27.03 -6.39
C THR A 518 7.29 -27.73 -5.03
N GLU A 519 6.20 -27.96 -4.35
CA GLU A 519 6.15 -28.55 -3.03
C GLU A 519 4.81 -29.27 -2.79
N GLY A 520 4.63 -29.88 -1.64
CA GLY A 520 3.36 -30.42 -1.21
C GLY A 520 2.47 -29.38 -0.52
N GLY A 521 1.20 -29.68 -0.32
CA GLY A 521 0.27 -28.83 0.40
C GLY A 521 0.70 -28.55 1.85
N ARG A 522 1.46 -29.44 2.48
CA ARG A 522 1.98 -29.29 3.85
C ARG A 522 3.43 -29.79 4.03
N SER A 523 4.13 -30.07 2.92
CA SER A 523 5.49 -30.64 2.93
C SER A 523 6.36 -30.10 1.79
N ASN A 524 7.67 -30.07 1.96
CA ASN A 524 8.60 -29.99 0.83
C ASN A 524 8.92 -31.41 0.34
N VAL A 525 9.44 -31.53 -0.88
CA VAL A 525 9.68 -32.81 -1.56
C VAL A 525 11.14 -32.96 -1.98
N PHE A 526 11.65 -34.20 -1.89
CA PHE A 526 12.94 -34.62 -2.40
C PHE A 526 12.74 -35.81 -3.32
N VAL A 527 13.44 -35.83 -4.46
CA VAL A 527 13.36 -36.82 -5.51
C VAL A 527 14.76 -37.44 -5.72
N LYS A 528 14.88 -38.75 -5.64
CA LYS A 528 16.16 -39.44 -5.89
C LYS A 528 16.29 -39.83 -7.36
N LEU A 529 17.32 -39.32 -8.02
CA LEU A 529 17.63 -39.57 -9.43
C LEU A 529 19.13 -39.83 -9.57
N ALA A 530 19.51 -40.90 -10.28
CA ALA A 530 20.89 -41.30 -10.50
C ALA A 530 21.70 -41.37 -9.19
N GLY A 531 21.10 -41.96 -8.15
CA GLY A 531 21.70 -42.14 -6.84
C GLY A 531 21.77 -40.92 -5.94
N ARG A 532 21.39 -39.74 -6.42
CA ARG A 532 21.45 -38.46 -5.68
C ARG A 532 20.06 -37.88 -5.39
N TRP A 533 19.93 -37.21 -4.24
CA TRP A 533 18.70 -36.52 -3.85
C TRP A 533 18.65 -35.09 -4.38
N TRP A 534 17.50 -34.69 -4.90
CA TRP A 534 17.22 -33.37 -5.45
C TRP A 534 15.93 -32.80 -4.87
N THR A 535 15.89 -31.49 -4.61
CA THR A 535 14.68 -30.75 -4.22
C THR A 535 14.50 -29.54 -5.14
N PRO A 536 13.27 -29.11 -5.43
CA PRO A 536 13.05 -27.92 -6.26
C PRO A 536 13.72 -26.69 -5.67
N PRO A 537 14.31 -25.79 -6.50
CA PRO A 537 14.89 -24.54 -6.05
C PRO A 537 13.80 -23.53 -5.66
N LEU A 538 14.15 -22.54 -4.86
CA LEU A 538 13.20 -21.49 -4.46
C LEU A 538 12.65 -20.71 -5.68
N SER A 539 13.39 -20.63 -6.78
CA SER A 539 12.95 -20.01 -8.05
C SER A 539 11.77 -20.71 -8.71
N SER A 540 11.48 -21.96 -8.35
CA SER A 540 10.28 -22.68 -8.80
C SER A 540 9.02 -22.31 -8.02
N GLY A 541 9.08 -21.38 -7.03
CA GLY A 541 7.94 -20.97 -6.20
C GLY A 541 7.74 -21.89 -4.99
N VAL A 542 8.78 -22.18 -4.25
CA VAL A 542 8.81 -23.10 -3.10
C VAL A 542 8.95 -22.33 -1.80
N LEU A 543 8.20 -22.73 -0.79
CA LEU A 543 8.43 -22.24 0.58
C LEU A 543 9.80 -22.70 1.09
N PRO A 544 10.66 -21.82 1.64
CA PRO A 544 11.88 -22.21 2.33
C PRO A 544 11.55 -22.93 3.65
N GLY A 545 11.21 -24.25 3.55
CA GLY A 545 10.81 -25.06 4.69
C GLY A 545 11.96 -25.25 5.68
N VAL A 546 11.69 -25.15 6.98
CA VAL A 546 12.71 -25.33 8.03
C VAL A 546 13.37 -26.71 7.91
N MET A 547 12.58 -27.76 7.78
CA MET A 547 13.12 -29.12 7.65
C MET A 547 13.84 -29.33 6.30
N ARG A 548 13.35 -28.68 5.22
CA ARG A 548 14.06 -28.66 3.92
C ARG A 548 15.47 -28.08 4.08
N GLY A 549 15.60 -26.95 4.80
CA GLY A 549 16.88 -26.32 5.10
C GLY A 549 17.81 -27.24 5.90
N VAL A 550 17.31 -27.90 6.94
CA VAL A 550 18.08 -28.86 7.76
C VAL A 550 18.61 -30.01 6.89
N LEU A 551 17.76 -30.60 6.03
CA LEU A 551 18.17 -31.71 5.14
C LEU A 551 19.18 -31.29 4.06
N LEU A 552 19.17 -30.03 3.64
CA LEU A 552 20.13 -29.50 2.66
C LEU A 552 21.47 -29.10 3.29
N GLU A 553 21.46 -28.56 4.51
CA GLU A 553 22.61 -27.91 5.14
C GLU A 553 23.35 -28.82 6.12
N GLU A 554 22.60 -29.62 6.89
CA GLU A 554 23.13 -30.36 8.05
C GLU A 554 23.23 -31.89 7.79
N ASP A 555 22.36 -32.46 6.95
CA ASP A 555 22.41 -33.89 6.66
C ASP A 555 23.36 -34.19 5.51
N THR A 556 24.66 -34.25 5.84
CA THR A 556 25.72 -34.59 4.88
C THR A 556 25.59 -36.00 4.30
N SER A 557 24.86 -36.90 4.95
CA SER A 557 24.64 -38.29 4.46
C SER A 557 23.65 -38.32 3.30
N LEU A 558 22.71 -37.35 3.26
CA LEU A 558 21.71 -37.27 2.19
C LEU A 558 22.30 -36.76 0.87
N GLN A 559 23.36 -35.94 0.92
CA GLN A 559 24.01 -35.31 -0.24
C GLN A 559 22.99 -34.63 -1.17
N ALA A 560 21.96 -34.00 -0.60
CA ALA A 560 20.89 -33.36 -1.34
C ALA A 560 21.34 -32.04 -1.97
N ALA A 561 20.76 -31.70 -3.13
CA ALA A 561 20.97 -30.40 -3.79
C ALA A 561 19.69 -29.89 -4.45
N GLU A 562 19.70 -28.62 -4.87
CA GLU A 562 18.62 -28.04 -5.62
C GLU A 562 18.72 -28.31 -7.12
N ARG A 563 17.59 -28.63 -7.73
CA ARG A 563 17.47 -28.84 -9.18
C ARG A 563 16.01 -28.57 -9.59
N VAL A 564 15.78 -27.93 -10.74
CA VAL A 564 14.47 -27.89 -11.38
C VAL A 564 14.04 -29.32 -11.71
N LEU A 565 12.88 -29.71 -11.20
CA LEU A 565 12.30 -31.04 -11.33
C LEU A 565 10.97 -30.94 -12.04
N THR A 566 10.61 -31.98 -12.79
CA THR A 566 9.37 -32.09 -13.55
C THR A 566 8.50 -33.25 -13.06
N ARG A 567 7.26 -33.32 -13.57
CA ARG A 567 6.40 -34.49 -13.34
C ARG A 567 7.06 -35.80 -13.78
N ALA A 568 7.80 -35.78 -14.89
CA ALA A 568 8.52 -36.97 -15.39
C ALA A 568 9.62 -37.38 -14.39
N ASP A 569 10.33 -36.45 -13.79
CA ASP A 569 11.36 -36.77 -12.76
C ASP A 569 10.73 -37.44 -11.54
N VAL A 570 9.55 -36.99 -11.11
CA VAL A 570 8.80 -37.60 -9.99
C VAL A 570 8.37 -39.03 -10.31
N LEU A 571 7.85 -39.29 -11.52
CA LEU A 571 7.39 -40.62 -11.93
C LEU A 571 8.51 -41.60 -12.20
N ASN A 572 9.72 -41.13 -12.58
CA ASN A 572 10.91 -41.95 -12.83
C ASN A 572 11.86 -41.99 -11.64
N ALA A 573 11.44 -41.47 -10.48
CA ALA A 573 12.27 -41.42 -9.28
C ALA A 573 12.62 -42.82 -8.75
N GLU A 574 13.90 -43.04 -8.37
CA GLU A 574 14.35 -44.21 -7.61
C GLU A 574 13.70 -44.26 -6.21
N ALA A 575 13.47 -43.08 -5.63
CA ALA A 575 12.80 -42.92 -4.36
C ALA A 575 12.23 -41.50 -4.23
N LEU A 576 11.18 -41.35 -3.47
CA LEU A 576 10.58 -40.08 -3.08
C LEU A 576 10.63 -39.91 -1.56
N MET A 577 10.82 -38.70 -1.10
CA MET A 577 10.77 -38.32 0.29
C MET A 577 10.09 -36.97 0.41
N ILE A 578 9.19 -36.81 1.38
CA ILE A 578 8.60 -35.53 1.76
C ILE A 578 9.06 -35.17 3.17
N CYS A 579 9.13 -33.88 3.47
CA CYS A 579 9.56 -33.42 4.78
C CYS A 579 8.74 -32.22 5.29
N ASN A 580 8.56 -32.17 6.59
CA ASN A 580 8.07 -31.00 7.31
C ASN A 580 8.52 -31.03 8.77
N ALA A 581 8.34 -29.92 9.49
CA ALA A 581 8.81 -29.79 10.87
C ALA A 581 8.10 -30.73 11.89
N LEU A 582 6.94 -31.27 11.55
CA LEU A 582 6.19 -32.18 12.44
C LEU A 582 6.63 -33.65 12.29
N ARG A 583 7.03 -34.04 11.09
CA ARG A 583 7.27 -35.44 10.71
C ARG A 583 8.71 -35.74 10.29
N VAL A 584 9.55 -34.69 10.25
CA VAL A 584 10.95 -34.74 9.77
C VAL A 584 10.97 -35.15 8.28
N ALA A 585 11.47 -36.31 7.97
CA ALA A 585 11.53 -36.86 6.62
C ALA A 585 10.73 -38.15 6.56
N LEU A 586 9.88 -38.29 5.57
CA LEU A 586 9.02 -39.45 5.35
C LEU A 586 9.25 -40.01 3.95
N PRO A 587 9.59 -41.31 3.79
CA PRO A 587 9.54 -41.98 2.49
C PRO A 587 8.14 -41.82 1.89
N ALA A 588 8.06 -41.54 0.59
CA ALA A 588 6.81 -41.32 -0.10
C ALA A 588 6.69 -42.15 -1.38
N ARG A 589 5.45 -42.38 -1.82
CA ARG A 589 5.17 -43.03 -3.11
C ARG A 589 4.00 -42.31 -3.79
N VAL A 590 4.07 -42.16 -5.10
CA VAL A 590 2.93 -41.66 -5.88
C VAL A 590 1.82 -42.70 -5.85
N ILE A 591 0.60 -42.28 -5.48
CA ILE A 591 -0.60 -43.12 -5.63
C ILE A 591 -1.43 -42.56 -6.78
N ARG A 592 -2.02 -43.48 -7.56
CA ARG A 592 -2.80 -43.15 -8.76
C ARG A 592 -4.30 -43.16 -8.45
#